data_57f372815c444006b55ad7ff46443767
#
_entry.id   57f372815c444006b55ad7ff46443767
#
_cell.length_a   1.000
_cell.length_b   1.000
_cell.length_c   1.000
_cell.angle_alpha   90.00
_cell.angle_beta   90.00
_cell.angle_gamma   90.00
#
_symmetry.space_group_name_H-M   'P 1'
#
loop_
_entity.id
_entity.type
_entity.pdbx_description
1 polymer ?
#
loop_
_entity_poly.entity_id
_entity_poly.type
_entity_poly.pdbx_seq_one_letter_code
_entity_poly.pdbx_strand_id
1 'polypeptide(L)'
;MKLSKIVLASLVAVSVTACGNLSKQVEKDGTIKSENLVWPNVDKASFNHDGSQFGSWSNTKNLNMVERGMNKDQIYNLLGRPHFGEGLYGVSEWDYAFNYNKDGKVEHCQVKLVFDENHNLGTVYRKPENCLK
;
A
#
# COMPACT_ATOMS: atom_id res chain seq x y z
N MET A 1 40.49 -49.85 24.95
CA MET A 1 39.88 -48.57 25.31
C MET A 1 39.52 -47.82 24.07
N LYS A 2 38.28 -47.75 23.76
CA LYS A 2 37.79 -47.03 22.61
C LYS A 2 36.98 -45.83 23.06
N LEU A 3 37.52 -44.66 22.86
CA LEU A 3 36.79 -43.43 23.05
C LEU A 3 35.95 -43.22 21.78
N SER A 4 34.68 -43.49 21.90
CA SER A 4 33.77 -43.09 20.86
C SER A 4 33.60 -41.58 20.95
N LYS A 5 34.19 -40.92 19.99
CA LYS A 5 33.95 -39.49 19.83
C LYS A 5 32.59 -39.34 19.17
N ILE A 6 31.62 -39.07 19.99
CA ILE A 6 30.34 -38.63 19.51
C ILE A 6 30.54 -37.17 19.08
N VAL A 7 30.68 -36.97 17.81
CA VAL A 7 30.62 -35.64 17.25
C VAL A 7 29.15 -35.28 17.18
N LEU A 8 28.69 -34.53 18.14
CA LEU A 8 27.37 -33.90 18.08
C LEU A 8 27.47 -32.79 17.07
N ALA A 9 27.11 -33.10 15.85
CA ALA A 9 26.87 -32.05 14.87
C ALA A 9 25.54 -31.39 15.25
N SER A 10 25.61 -30.31 16.01
CA SER A 10 24.46 -29.46 16.22
C SER A 10 24.13 -28.77 14.91
N LEU A 11 23.15 -29.30 14.23
CA LEU A 11 22.53 -28.65 13.10
C LEU A 11 21.79 -27.43 13.66
N VAL A 12 22.44 -26.28 13.61
CA VAL A 12 21.74 -25.02 13.83
C VAL A 12 20.91 -24.78 12.58
N ALA A 13 19.67 -25.20 12.64
CA ALA A 13 18.69 -24.80 11.66
C ALA A 13 18.42 -23.32 11.89
N VAL A 14 19.15 -22.47 11.16
CA VAL A 14 18.81 -21.07 11.08
C VAL A 14 17.54 -20.99 10.26
N SER A 15 16.41 -20.98 10.94
CA SER A 15 15.16 -20.65 10.32
C SER A 15 15.21 -19.15 9.99
N VAL A 16 15.62 -18.84 8.77
CA VAL A 16 15.46 -17.50 8.23
C VAL A 16 13.98 -17.32 7.96
N THR A 17 13.25 -16.92 8.99
CA THR A 17 11.91 -16.37 8.77
C THR A 17 12.12 -15.05 8.06
N ALA A 18 11.97 -15.11 6.76
CA ALA A 18 12.22 -13.98 5.90
C ALA A 18 11.33 -12.80 6.27
N CYS A 19 11.92 -11.69 6.65
CA CYS A 19 11.29 -10.37 6.64
C CYS A 19 10.83 -9.96 5.23
N GLY A 20 10.90 -10.85 4.25
CA GLY A 20 10.56 -10.61 2.85
C GLY A 20 9.12 -10.85 2.47
N ASN A 21 8.23 -11.17 3.41
CA ASN A 21 6.85 -11.52 3.08
C ASN A 21 5.96 -10.32 2.73
N LEU A 22 6.39 -9.10 3.04
CA LEU A 22 5.63 -7.90 2.70
C LEU A 22 5.57 -7.67 1.19
N SER A 23 6.62 -8.01 0.45
CA SER A 23 6.64 -7.89 -1.01
C SER A 23 5.85 -8.99 -1.73
N LYS A 24 5.50 -10.08 -1.03
CA LYS A 24 4.74 -11.20 -1.60
C LYS A 24 3.23 -11.02 -1.53
N GLN A 25 2.76 -9.96 -0.91
CA GLN A 25 1.33 -9.69 -0.81
C GLN A 25 0.76 -9.11 -2.10
N VAL A 26 1.60 -8.47 -2.91
CA VAL A 26 1.22 -7.94 -4.20
C VAL A 26 1.50 -8.99 -5.27
N GLU A 27 0.47 -9.37 -5.99
CA GLU A 27 0.59 -10.28 -7.12
C GLU A 27 1.25 -9.57 -8.32
N LYS A 28 1.80 -10.33 -9.26
CA LYS A 28 2.50 -9.80 -10.44
C LYS A 28 1.61 -8.91 -11.32
N ASP A 29 0.32 -9.16 -11.31
CA ASP A 29 -0.67 -8.41 -12.09
C ASP A 29 -1.15 -7.13 -11.39
N GLY A 30 -0.61 -6.81 -10.21
CA GLY A 30 -1.02 -5.63 -9.44
C GLY A 30 -2.32 -5.82 -8.69
N THR A 31 -2.57 -7.00 -8.16
CA THR A 31 -3.69 -7.29 -7.26
C THR A 31 -3.19 -7.74 -5.89
N ILE A 32 -4.05 -7.61 -4.88
CA ILE A 32 -3.83 -8.15 -3.53
C ILE A 32 -5.03 -9.01 -3.18
N LYS A 33 -4.78 -10.20 -2.65
CA LYS A 33 -5.85 -11.05 -2.12
C LYS A 33 -6.53 -10.34 -0.95
N SER A 34 -7.85 -10.45 -0.86
CA SER A 34 -8.63 -9.73 0.15
C SER A 34 -8.16 -9.98 1.59
N GLU A 35 -7.71 -11.19 1.91
CA GLU A 35 -7.17 -11.54 3.22
C GLU A 35 -5.84 -10.86 3.53
N ASN A 36 -5.12 -10.40 2.50
CA ASN A 36 -3.83 -9.73 2.62
C ASN A 36 -3.92 -8.20 2.45
N LEU A 37 -5.13 -7.69 2.22
CA LEU A 37 -5.34 -6.26 2.03
C LEU A 37 -5.23 -5.53 3.37
N VAL A 38 -4.19 -4.74 3.54
CA VAL A 38 -3.92 -3.97 4.75
C VAL A 38 -4.00 -2.49 4.45
N TRP A 39 -4.70 -1.77 5.32
CA TRP A 39 -4.85 -0.32 5.22
C TRP A 39 -4.01 0.38 6.26
N PRO A 40 -3.24 1.42 5.88
CA PRO A 40 -2.53 2.22 6.87
C PRO A 40 -3.50 3.01 7.74
N ASN A 41 -3.07 3.32 8.96
CA ASN A 41 -3.85 4.16 9.85
C ASN A 41 -3.90 5.60 9.32
N VAL A 42 -5.10 6.15 9.16
CA VAL A 42 -5.32 7.52 8.67
C VAL A 42 -4.52 8.56 9.46
N ASP A 43 -4.33 8.36 10.77
CA ASP A 43 -3.57 9.26 11.62
C ASP A 43 -2.09 9.38 11.22
N LYS A 44 -1.60 8.47 10.39
CA LYS A 44 -0.24 8.48 9.86
C LYS A 44 -0.12 9.12 8.47
N ALA A 45 -1.24 9.56 7.90
CA ALA A 45 -1.22 10.26 6.62
C ALA A 45 -0.46 11.57 6.72
N SER A 46 0.26 11.92 5.66
CA SER A 46 0.97 13.18 5.57
C SER A 46 0.02 14.35 5.63
N PHE A 47 0.43 15.40 6.33
CA PHE A 47 -0.26 16.67 6.33
C PHE A 47 -0.18 17.33 4.96
N ASN A 48 -1.26 17.98 4.53
CA ASN A 48 -1.32 18.61 3.22
C ASN A 48 -1.51 20.14 3.33
N HIS A 49 -1.13 20.83 2.27
CA HIS A 49 -1.22 22.29 2.16
C HIS A 49 -2.64 22.85 2.07
N ASP A 50 -3.63 22.01 1.88
CA ASP A 50 -5.03 22.42 1.82
C ASP A 50 -5.68 22.65 3.20
N GLY A 51 -4.88 22.55 4.27
CA GLY A 51 -5.34 22.73 5.66
C GLY A 51 -6.02 21.51 6.27
N SER A 52 -6.03 20.38 5.57
CA SER A 52 -6.56 19.14 6.13
C SER A 52 -5.63 18.61 7.21
N GLN A 53 -6.21 17.98 8.24
CA GLN A 53 -5.44 17.41 9.33
C GLN A 53 -4.70 16.14 8.87
N PHE A 54 -5.35 15.32 8.08
CA PHE A 54 -4.80 14.07 7.56
C PHE A 54 -5.12 13.95 6.08
N GLY A 55 -4.11 13.68 5.26
CA GLY A 55 -4.30 13.53 3.83
C GLY A 55 -4.65 14.85 3.12
N SER A 56 -5.53 14.78 2.15
CA SER A 56 -5.97 15.95 1.38
C SER A 56 -7.45 15.92 1.08
N TRP A 57 -8.02 17.07 0.75
CA TRP A 57 -9.39 17.15 0.23
C TRP A 57 -9.46 16.46 -1.13
N SER A 58 -10.56 15.75 -1.36
CA SER A 58 -10.73 14.96 -2.57
C SER A 58 -10.84 15.83 -3.83
N ASN A 59 -10.13 15.42 -4.87
CA ASN A 59 -10.43 15.81 -6.23
C ASN A 59 -11.05 14.60 -6.94
N THR A 60 -12.35 14.46 -6.80
CA THR A 60 -13.09 13.30 -7.29
C THR A 60 -12.96 13.12 -8.79
N LYS A 61 -12.94 14.23 -9.54
CA LYS A 61 -12.75 14.20 -11.00
C LYS A 61 -11.41 13.54 -11.36
N ASN A 62 -10.32 14.00 -10.76
CA ASN A 62 -9.00 13.43 -11.02
C ASN A 62 -8.89 11.99 -10.55
N LEU A 63 -9.46 11.68 -9.39
CA LEU A 63 -9.46 10.32 -8.87
C LEU A 63 -10.16 9.35 -9.84
N ASN A 64 -11.26 9.77 -10.43
CA ASN A 64 -12.01 8.95 -11.38
C ASN A 64 -11.38 8.88 -12.78
N MET A 65 -10.33 9.66 -13.04
CA MET A 65 -9.53 9.55 -14.26
C MET A 65 -8.42 8.49 -14.14
N VAL A 66 -8.14 8.01 -12.94
CA VAL A 66 -7.12 6.99 -12.72
C VAL A 66 -7.58 5.68 -13.32
N GLU A 67 -6.75 5.12 -14.20
CA GLU A 67 -7.07 3.92 -14.96
C GLU A 67 -5.95 2.88 -14.87
N ARG A 68 -6.35 1.63 -14.97
CA ARG A 68 -5.43 0.50 -15.10
C ARG A 68 -4.45 0.73 -16.26
N GLY A 69 -3.19 0.42 -16.04
CA GLY A 69 -2.12 0.59 -17.01
C GLY A 69 -1.39 1.92 -16.93
N MET A 70 -1.91 2.88 -16.18
CA MET A 70 -1.21 4.13 -15.95
C MET A 70 0.09 3.90 -15.19
N ASN A 71 1.14 4.65 -15.56
CA ASN A 71 2.38 4.64 -14.80
C ASN A 71 2.32 5.62 -13.61
N LYS A 72 3.33 5.57 -12.76
CA LYS A 72 3.40 6.41 -11.55
C LYS A 72 3.40 7.91 -11.85
N ASP A 73 4.07 8.33 -12.92
CA ASP A 73 4.12 9.75 -13.29
C ASP A 73 2.74 10.28 -13.69
N GLN A 74 1.99 9.50 -14.44
CA GLN A 74 0.62 9.87 -14.82
C GLN A 74 -0.29 9.98 -13.59
N ILE A 75 -0.18 9.05 -12.66
CA ILE A 75 -0.94 9.08 -11.41
C ILE A 75 -0.51 10.25 -10.54
N TYR A 76 0.78 10.52 -10.44
CA TYR A 76 1.30 11.66 -9.69
C TYR A 76 0.72 12.99 -10.22
N ASN A 77 0.60 13.12 -11.53
CA ASN A 77 0.03 14.32 -12.15
C ASN A 77 -1.47 14.49 -11.83
N LEU A 78 -2.19 13.39 -11.62
CA LEU A 78 -3.62 13.42 -11.26
C LEU A 78 -3.86 13.62 -9.77
N LEU A 79 -3.11 12.91 -8.93
CA LEU A 79 -3.40 12.79 -7.50
C LEU A 79 -2.34 13.42 -6.59
N GLY A 80 -1.17 13.73 -7.13
CA GLY A 80 -0.03 14.17 -6.34
C GLY A 80 0.65 13.00 -5.62
N ARG A 81 1.48 13.35 -4.65
CA ARG A 81 2.24 12.38 -3.86
C ARG A 81 1.32 11.56 -2.96
N PRO A 82 1.57 10.25 -2.78
CA PRO A 82 0.82 9.46 -1.80
C PRO A 82 0.97 10.03 -0.39
N HIS A 83 -0.09 9.93 0.41
CA HIS A 83 -0.13 10.47 1.77
C HIS A 83 0.62 9.62 2.78
N PHE A 84 0.96 8.39 2.43
CA PHE A 84 1.74 7.49 3.26
C PHE A 84 3.07 7.21 2.60
N GLY A 85 4.12 7.09 3.39
CA GLY A 85 5.45 6.78 2.89
C GLY A 85 5.46 5.44 2.15
N GLU A 86 6.24 5.35 1.06
CA GLU A 86 6.35 4.11 0.29
C GLU A 86 7.03 2.97 1.08
N GLY A 87 7.75 3.27 2.16
CA GLY A 87 8.52 2.28 2.90
C GLY A 87 9.63 1.65 2.04
N LEU A 88 10.40 0.75 2.64
CA LEU A 88 11.50 0.07 1.94
C LEU A 88 11.04 -0.86 0.82
N TYR A 89 9.79 -1.30 0.86
CA TYR A 89 9.21 -2.25 -0.09
C TYR A 89 7.95 -1.71 -0.76
N GLY A 90 7.64 -0.44 -0.55
CA GLY A 90 6.38 0.17 -0.98
C GLY A 90 6.32 0.61 -2.43
N VAL A 91 7.25 0.13 -3.28
CA VAL A 91 7.22 0.43 -4.72
C VAL A 91 6.00 -0.12 -5.44
N SER A 92 5.33 -1.10 -4.85
CA SER A 92 4.16 -1.75 -5.45
C SER A 92 2.82 -1.23 -4.94
N GLU A 93 2.81 -0.38 -3.90
CA GLU A 93 1.60 0.17 -3.32
C GLU A 93 1.74 1.66 -3.05
N TRP A 94 0.74 2.43 -3.47
CA TRP A 94 0.58 3.82 -3.08
C TRP A 94 -0.72 4.00 -2.34
N ASP A 95 -0.65 4.59 -1.14
CA ASP A 95 -1.82 4.83 -0.30
C ASP A 95 -2.12 6.31 -0.17
N TYR A 96 -3.40 6.63 -0.34
CA TYR A 96 -3.96 7.98 -0.23
C TYR A 96 -5.05 8.01 0.84
N ALA A 97 -5.20 9.16 1.48
CA ALA A 97 -6.34 9.46 2.34
C ALA A 97 -7.00 10.76 1.84
N PHE A 98 -8.18 10.64 1.26
CA PHE A 98 -8.93 11.78 0.76
C PHE A 98 -10.07 12.14 1.70
N ASN A 99 -10.12 13.40 2.10
CA ASN A 99 -11.18 13.93 2.93
C ASN A 99 -12.37 14.36 2.07
N TYR A 100 -13.56 14.10 2.54
CA TYR A 100 -14.80 14.57 1.92
C TYR A 100 -15.85 14.85 2.98
N ASN A 101 -16.81 15.70 2.66
CA ASN A 101 -17.93 16.01 3.53
C ASN A 101 -19.10 15.07 3.26
N LYS A 102 -19.63 14.48 4.32
CA LYS A 102 -20.84 13.67 4.28
C LYS A 102 -21.72 14.05 5.46
N ASP A 103 -22.91 14.56 5.17
CA ASP A 103 -23.90 14.95 6.19
C ASP A 103 -23.32 15.89 7.27
N GLY A 104 -22.50 16.85 6.85
CA GLY A 104 -21.87 17.82 7.75
C GLY A 104 -20.66 17.32 8.51
N LYS A 105 -20.22 16.10 8.25
CA LYS A 105 -19.02 15.49 8.87
C LYS A 105 -17.94 15.26 7.85
N VAL A 106 -16.69 15.39 8.28
CA VAL A 106 -15.53 15.03 7.47
C VAL A 106 -15.31 13.53 7.57
N GLU A 107 -15.38 12.86 6.44
CA GLU A 107 -15.10 11.44 6.29
C GLU A 107 -13.83 11.24 5.48
N HIS A 108 -13.22 10.06 5.59
CA HIS A 108 -12.01 9.71 4.86
C HIS A 108 -12.29 8.59 3.86
N CYS A 109 -11.87 8.81 2.63
CA CYS A 109 -11.81 7.77 1.60
C CYS A 109 -10.35 7.35 1.45
N GLN A 110 -10.01 6.16 1.90
CA GLN A 110 -8.69 5.60 1.67
C GLN A 110 -8.67 4.94 0.30
N VAL A 111 -7.62 5.27 -0.46
CA VAL A 111 -7.42 4.72 -1.81
C VAL A 111 -6.05 4.06 -1.85
N LYS A 112 -6.01 2.80 -2.20
CA LYS A 112 -4.79 2.04 -2.41
C LYS A 112 -4.64 1.74 -3.89
N LEU A 113 -3.54 2.20 -4.47
CA LEU A 113 -3.14 1.89 -5.83
C LEU A 113 -2.10 0.78 -5.78
N VAL A 114 -2.35 -0.30 -6.49
CA VAL A 114 -1.45 -1.44 -6.52
C VAL A 114 -0.87 -1.58 -7.92
N PHE A 115 0.45 -1.59 -7.99
CA PHE A 115 1.21 -1.64 -9.24
C PHE A 115 1.64 -3.07 -9.56
N ASP A 116 1.61 -3.39 -10.83
CA ASP A 116 2.07 -4.67 -11.34
C ASP A 116 3.61 -4.77 -11.39
N GLU A 117 4.13 -5.88 -11.84
CA GLU A 117 5.57 -6.11 -11.94
C GLU A 117 6.30 -5.15 -12.89
N ASN A 118 5.57 -4.48 -13.78
CA ASN A 118 6.09 -3.48 -14.72
C ASN A 118 5.91 -2.04 -14.21
N HIS A 119 5.50 -1.86 -12.95
CA HIS A 119 5.22 -0.56 -12.31
C HIS A 119 4.06 0.21 -12.95
N ASN A 120 3.16 -0.48 -13.60
CA ASN A 120 1.91 0.08 -14.10
C ASN A 120 0.77 -0.26 -13.14
N LEU A 121 -0.22 0.62 -13.07
CA LEU A 121 -1.37 0.40 -12.20
C LEU A 121 -2.13 -0.87 -12.59
N GLY A 122 -2.28 -1.78 -11.62
CA GLY A 122 -3.08 -2.98 -11.76
C GLY A 122 -4.47 -2.83 -11.19
N THR A 123 -4.58 -2.35 -9.96
CA THR A 123 -5.86 -2.31 -9.25
C THR A 123 -5.96 -1.10 -8.33
N VAL A 124 -7.17 -0.58 -8.18
CA VAL A 124 -7.54 0.47 -7.23
C VAL A 124 -8.47 -0.13 -6.19
N TYR A 125 -8.08 -0.04 -4.92
CA TYR A 125 -8.92 -0.43 -3.79
C TYR A 125 -9.35 0.82 -3.04
N ARG A 126 -10.57 0.82 -2.52
CA ARG A 126 -11.15 1.95 -1.75
C ARG A 126 -11.73 1.46 -0.44
N LYS A 127 -11.59 2.27 0.60
CA LYS A 127 -12.15 2.02 1.91
C LYS A 127 -12.79 3.31 2.47
N PRO A 128 -14.10 3.37 2.69
CA PRO A 128 -15.11 2.36 2.39
C PRO A 128 -15.18 2.01 0.91
N GLU A 129 -15.66 0.81 0.61
CA GLU A 129 -15.80 0.35 -0.77
C GLU A 129 -16.60 1.36 -1.59
N ASN A 130 -16.10 1.65 -2.79
CA ASN A 130 -16.71 2.62 -3.73
C ASN A 130 -16.80 4.07 -3.24
N CYS A 131 -16.08 4.46 -2.17
CA CYS A 131 -16.08 5.86 -1.75
C CYS A 131 -15.55 6.77 -2.88
N LEU A 132 -16.15 7.93 -3.04
CA LEU A 132 -15.82 8.94 -4.05
C LEU A 132 -15.93 8.46 -5.52
N LYS A 133 -16.67 7.42 -5.77
CA LYS A 133 -17.06 7.04 -7.13
C LYS A 133 -18.21 7.88 -7.64
#